data_79ed57d6943c0cf33db1e933c34d867f
#
_entry.id   79ed57d6943c0cf33db1e933c34d867f
#
_cell.length_a   1.000
_cell.length_b   1.000
_cell.length_c   1.000
_cell.angle_alpha   90.00
_cell.angle_beta   90.00
_cell.angle_gamma   90.00
#
_symmetry.space_group_name_H-M   'P 1'
#
loop_
_entity.id
_entity.type
_entity.pdbx_description
1 polymer ?
#
loop_
_entity_poly.entity_id
_entity_poly.type
_entity_poly.pdbx_seq_one_letter_code
_entity_poly.pdbx_strand_id
1 'polypeptide(L)'
;MSATARHWYVYLLECREGRLYAGITIDVERRLREHRTGKRGARFTRAHPPVRIVAAVRVASRPAALRLEAAIRKLRRPQKLRWAATMGTGSTWTASTT
;
A
#
# COMPACT_ATOMS: atom_id res chain seq x y z
N MET A 1 -11.51 3.57 -23.60
CA MET A 1 -11.54 3.49 -23.09
C MET A 1 -10.90 3.26 -22.44
N SER A 2 -10.51 3.52 -22.23
CA SER A 2 -9.91 3.51 -21.51
C SER A 2 -9.78 2.72 -20.66
N ALA A 3 -10.32 2.45 -20.42
CA ALA A 3 -10.42 1.69 -19.46
C ALA A 3 -9.42 0.87 -19.34
N THR A 4 -8.91 0.75 -20.04
CA THR A 4 -8.09 -0.08 -20.00
C THR A 4 -6.96 0.13 -19.32
N ALA A 5 -6.61 1.11 -18.93
CA ALA A 5 -5.43 1.24 -18.27
C ALA A 5 -5.54 0.89 -16.89
N ARG A 6 -5.67 -0.29 -16.54
CA ARG A 6 -5.61 -0.68 -15.21
C ARG A 6 -4.21 -0.69 -14.79
N HIS A 7 -3.90 0.01 -13.73
CA HIS A 7 -2.58 0.01 -13.12
C HIS A 7 -2.64 -0.75 -11.82
N TRP A 8 -1.54 -1.37 -11.47
CA TRP A 8 -1.40 -2.01 -10.18
C TRP A 8 -0.57 -1.11 -9.29
N TYR A 9 -0.85 -1.18 -8.00
CA TYR A 9 -0.15 -0.39 -7.00
C TYR A 9 0.35 -1.28 -5.89
N VAL A 10 1.54 -0.94 -5.39
CA VAL A 10 2.04 -1.52 -4.16
C VAL A 10 1.95 -0.42 -3.13
N TYR A 11 1.33 -0.69 -2.00
CA TYR A 11 1.14 0.30 -0.97
C TYR A 11 1.69 -0.18 0.35
N LEU A 12 2.05 0.77 1.19
CA LEU A 12 2.52 0.49 2.52
C LEU A 12 1.67 1.30 3.50
N LEU A 13 1.02 0.62 4.41
CA LEU A 13 0.17 1.25 5.41
C LEU A 13 0.88 1.27 6.74
N GLU A 14 0.75 2.38 7.46
CA GLU A 14 1.11 2.40 8.86
C GLU A 14 -0.17 2.11 9.64
N CYS A 15 -0.11 1.12 10.50
CA CYS A 15 -1.25 0.68 11.27
C CYS A 15 -1.02 1.00 12.73
N ARG A 16 -2.01 0.71 13.58
CA ARG A 16 -1.88 0.97 15.00
C ARG A 16 -0.59 0.39 15.54
N GLU A 17 -0.06 1.06 16.53
CA GLU A 17 1.16 0.63 17.22
C GLU A 17 2.38 0.66 16.32
N GLY A 18 2.32 1.46 15.25
CA GLY A 18 3.46 1.63 14.37
C GLY A 18 3.76 0.44 13.47
N ARG A 19 2.84 -0.50 13.37
CA ARG A 19 3.06 -1.65 12.51
C ARG A 19 2.86 -1.27 11.06
N LEU A 20 3.57 -1.95 10.17
CA LEU A 20 3.52 -1.66 8.75
C LEU A 20 2.95 -2.85 7.99
N TYR A 21 2.10 -2.58 7.03
CA TYR A 21 1.49 -3.61 6.20
C TYR A 21 1.64 -3.26 4.74
N ALA A 22 2.16 -4.18 3.94
CA ALA A 22 2.32 -4.00 2.50
C ALA A 22 1.27 -4.81 1.76
N GLY A 23 0.75 -4.26 0.67
CA GLY A 23 -0.22 -4.98 -0.14
C GLY A 23 -0.20 -4.48 -1.57
N ILE A 24 -1.02 -5.12 -2.41
CA ILE A 24 -1.17 -4.69 -3.79
C ILE A 24 -2.64 -4.52 -4.09
N THR A 25 -2.95 -3.64 -5.02
CA THR A 25 -4.34 -3.40 -5.42
C THR A 25 -4.37 -2.63 -6.73
N ILE A 26 -5.50 -2.67 -7.39
CA ILE A 26 -5.73 -1.79 -8.53
C ILE A 26 -6.45 -0.52 -8.12
N ASP A 27 -6.91 -0.44 -6.88
CA ASP A 27 -7.67 0.71 -6.40
C ASP A 27 -7.29 0.97 -4.95
N VAL A 28 -6.33 1.87 -4.76
CA VAL A 28 -5.78 2.13 -3.44
C VAL A 28 -6.83 2.67 -2.48
N GLU A 29 -7.66 3.59 -2.94
CA GLU A 29 -8.64 4.20 -2.05
C GLU A 29 -9.69 3.20 -1.59
N ARG A 30 -10.17 2.38 -2.52
CA ARG A 30 -11.14 1.36 -2.14
C ARG A 30 -10.52 0.37 -1.17
N ARG A 31 -9.28 -0.05 -1.43
CA ARG A 31 -8.63 -1.02 -0.56
C ARG A 31 -8.41 -0.47 0.83
N LEU A 32 -8.06 0.82 0.90
CA LEU A 32 -7.90 1.47 2.20
C LEU A 32 -9.21 1.47 2.97
N ARG A 33 -10.31 1.76 2.31
CA ARG A 33 -11.62 1.72 2.97
C ARG A 33 -11.93 0.33 3.49
N GLU A 34 -11.63 -0.69 2.69
CA GLU A 34 -11.87 -2.06 3.12
C GLU A 34 -11.06 -2.40 4.37
N HIS A 35 -9.81 -1.95 4.41
CA HIS A 35 -9.00 -2.18 5.61
C HIS A 35 -9.56 -1.43 6.82
N ARG A 36 -10.01 -0.21 6.61
CA ARG A 36 -10.52 0.60 7.72
C ARG A 36 -11.82 0.06 8.28
N THR A 37 -12.69 -0.40 7.43
CA THR A 37 -13.99 -0.88 7.87
C THR A 37 -13.94 -2.32 8.34
N GLY A 38 -12.87 -3.01 8.06
CA GLY A 38 -12.75 -4.42 8.38
C GLY A 38 -13.46 -5.32 7.41
N LYS A 39 -14.20 -4.77 6.47
CA LYS A 39 -14.85 -5.58 5.46
C LYS A 39 -13.85 -5.89 4.39
N ARG A 40 -13.62 -7.17 4.14
CA ARG A 40 -12.65 -7.62 3.14
C ARG A 40 -11.24 -7.12 3.41
N GLY A 41 -10.99 -6.60 4.60
CA GLY A 41 -9.64 -6.24 4.99
C GLY A 41 -8.83 -7.47 5.27
N ALA A 42 -7.52 -7.34 5.26
CA ALA A 42 -6.64 -8.43 5.63
C ALA A 42 -6.78 -8.71 7.11
N ARG A 43 -6.49 -9.94 7.48
CA ARG A 43 -6.55 -10.31 8.89
C ARG A 43 -5.66 -9.39 9.72
N PHE A 44 -4.47 -9.07 9.20
CA PHE A 44 -3.55 -8.19 9.90
C PHE A 44 -4.18 -6.83 10.19
N THR A 45 -4.82 -6.22 9.19
CA THR A 45 -5.37 -4.89 9.38
C THR A 45 -6.65 -4.87 10.19
N ARG A 46 -7.29 -6.01 10.38
CA ARG A 46 -8.41 -6.07 11.31
C ARG A 46 -7.91 -6.00 12.75
N ALA A 47 -6.80 -6.64 13.01
CA ALA A 47 -6.20 -6.59 14.36
C ALA A 47 -5.47 -5.27 14.58
N HIS A 48 -4.92 -4.68 13.51
CA HIS A 48 -4.13 -3.46 13.61
C HIS A 48 -4.65 -2.47 12.57
N PRO A 49 -5.73 -1.76 12.86
CA PRO A 49 -6.35 -0.87 11.88
C PRO A 49 -5.39 0.16 11.30
N PRO A 50 -5.53 0.47 10.03
CA PRO A 50 -4.61 1.41 9.39
C PRO A 50 -4.82 2.83 9.90
N VAL A 51 -3.70 3.52 10.05
CA VAL A 51 -3.68 4.92 10.46
C VAL A 51 -3.49 5.80 9.25
N ARG A 52 -2.58 5.44 8.36
CA ARG A 52 -2.33 6.24 7.17
C ARG A 52 -1.57 5.44 6.14
N ILE A 53 -1.58 5.95 4.91
CA ILE A 53 -0.77 5.37 3.85
C ILE A 53 0.58 6.05 3.89
N VAL A 54 1.64 5.24 3.97
CA VAL A 54 2.99 5.75 3.98
C VAL A 54 3.52 5.91 2.58
N ALA A 55 3.15 5.02 1.68
CA ALA A 55 3.56 5.09 0.29
C ALA A 55 2.61 4.29 -0.59
N ALA A 56 2.47 4.69 -1.83
CA ALA A 56 1.75 3.95 -2.84
C ALA A 56 2.47 4.17 -4.15
N VAL A 57 2.88 3.10 -4.79
CA VAL A 57 3.68 3.14 -6.00
C VAL A 57 2.99 2.39 -7.12
N ARG A 58 2.88 3.04 -8.27
CA ARG A 58 2.26 2.41 -9.42
C ARG A 58 3.29 1.53 -10.13
N VAL A 59 2.87 0.34 -10.53
CA VAL A 59 3.72 -0.58 -11.27
C VAL A 59 2.98 -1.07 -12.51
N ALA A 60 3.71 -1.68 -13.41
CA ALA A 60 3.18 -2.00 -14.73
C ALA A 60 2.21 -3.16 -14.76
N SER A 61 2.32 -4.09 -13.85
CA SER A 61 1.52 -5.30 -13.94
C SER A 61 1.36 -5.94 -12.58
N ARG A 62 0.44 -6.89 -12.49
CA ARG A 62 0.26 -7.64 -11.25
C ARG A 62 1.51 -8.43 -10.86
N PRO A 63 2.17 -9.12 -11.78
CA PRO A 63 3.41 -9.81 -11.40
C PRO A 63 4.48 -8.86 -10.86
N ALA A 64 4.58 -7.67 -11.46
CA ALA A 64 5.53 -6.68 -10.95
C ALA A 64 5.14 -6.23 -9.55
N ALA A 65 3.84 -6.05 -9.30
CA ALA A 65 3.37 -5.67 -7.98
C ALA A 65 3.68 -6.74 -6.94
N LEU A 66 3.45 -8.00 -7.31
CA LEU A 66 3.72 -9.10 -6.40
C LEU A 66 5.21 -9.21 -6.06
N ARG A 67 6.07 -9.00 -7.04
CA ARG A 67 7.51 -9.05 -6.78
C ARG A 67 7.93 -7.93 -5.85
N LEU A 68 7.43 -6.73 -6.08
CA LEU A 68 7.79 -5.61 -5.24
C LEU A 68 7.25 -5.78 -3.82
N GLU A 69 6.00 -6.24 -3.71
CA GLU A 69 5.43 -6.49 -2.40
C GLU A 69 6.26 -7.50 -1.61
N ALA A 70 6.66 -8.57 -2.27
CA ALA A 70 7.48 -9.59 -1.61
C ALA A 70 8.81 -9.01 -1.15
N ALA A 71 9.41 -8.15 -1.96
CA ALA A 71 10.67 -7.53 -1.58
C ALA A 71 10.50 -6.62 -0.38
N ILE A 72 9.41 -5.85 -0.35
CA ILE A 72 9.16 -4.95 0.76
C ILE A 72 8.91 -5.73 2.05
N ARG A 73 8.21 -6.83 1.95
CA ARG A 73 7.91 -7.63 3.14
C ARG A 73 9.15 -8.17 3.82
N LYS A 74 10.22 -8.35 3.06
CA LYS A 74 11.46 -8.86 3.63
C LYS A 74 12.27 -7.78 4.30
N LEU A 75 11.93 -6.52 4.11
CA LEU A 75 12.67 -5.43 4.73
C LEU A 75 12.30 -5.31 6.20
N ARG A 76 13.24 -4.81 6.99
CA ARG A 76 12.95 -4.46 8.37
C ARG A 76 12.24 -3.12 8.38
N ARG A 77 11.62 -2.81 9.50
CA ARG A 77 10.85 -1.59 9.63
C ARG A 77 11.62 -0.33 9.20
N PRO A 78 12.84 -0.09 9.67
CA PRO A 78 13.55 1.12 9.24
C PRO A 78 13.78 1.14 7.73
N GLN A 79 14.03 -0.01 7.15
CA GLN A 79 14.26 -0.09 5.71
C GLN A 79 12.97 0.17 4.95
N LYS A 80 11.84 -0.33 5.45
CA LYS A 80 10.54 -0.05 4.83
C LYS A 80 10.26 1.45 4.84
N LEU A 81 10.55 2.10 5.94
CA LEU A 81 10.31 3.54 6.04
C LEU A 81 11.22 4.33 5.13
N ARG A 82 12.47 3.91 4.97
CA ARG A 82 13.36 4.56 4.02
C ARG A 82 12.89 4.38 2.60
N TRP A 83 12.45 3.17 2.27
CA TRP A 83 11.91 2.92 0.95
C TRP A 83 10.71 3.83 0.69
N ALA A 84 9.80 3.93 1.65
CA ALA A 84 8.62 4.75 1.51
C ALA A 84 8.97 6.22 1.35
N ALA A 85 9.95 6.70 2.08
CA ALA A 85 10.37 8.09 1.98
C ALA A 85 10.91 8.39 0.59
N THR A 86 11.65 7.44 0.02
CA THR A 86 12.20 7.61 -1.31
C THR A 86 11.13 7.56 -2.38
N MET A 87 10.25 6.56 -2.31
CA MET A 87 9.26 6.35 -3.35
C MET A 87 8.03 7.22 -3.18
N GLY A 88 7.73 7.57 -1.95
CA GLY A 88 6.55 8.38 -1.68
C GLY A 88 6.58 9.72 -2.34
N THR A 89 7.76 10.31 -2.47
CA THR A 89 7.85 11.61 -3.10
C THR A 89 7.60 11.54 -4.59
N GLY A 90 7.79 10.37 -5.18
CA GLY A 90 7.54 10.23 -6.59
C GLY A 90 6.19 9.63 -6.90
N SER A 91 5.42 9.35 -5.88
CA SER A 91 4.13 8.73 -6.08
C SER A 91 3.18 9.71 -6.72
N THR A 92 2.41 9.22 -7.67
CA THR A 92 1.40 10.05 -8.27
C THR A 92 0.15 10.07 -7.42
N TRP A 93 0.04 9.21 -6.45
CA TRP A 93 -1.13 9.14 -5.62
C TRP A 93 -0.90 9.94 -4.34
N THR A 94 -1.85 10.84 -4.04
CA THR A 94 -1.65 11.65 -2.91
C THR A 94 -2.61 11.31 -1.92
N ALA A 95 -2.26 10.86 -0.98
CA ALA A 95 -3.16 10.44 -0.01
C ALA A 95 -3.83 11.50 0.58
N SER A 96 -3.46 12.34 0.37
CA SER A 96 -4.01 13.31 0.82
C SER A 96 -4.92 13.31 1.57
N THR A 97 -5.18 13.07 1.53
CA THR A 97 -6.07 12.97 2.04
C THR A 97 -6.07 13.05 3.16
N THR A 98 -5.67 13.17 3.50
CA THR A 98 -5.67 13.19 4.63
C THR A 98 -6.30 13.53 5.15
#